data_4b5870fc80c4865d45c06b17d6c59884
#
_entry.id   4b5870fc80c4865d45c06b17d6c59884
#
_cell.length_a   1.000
_cell.length_b   1.000
_cell.length_c   1.000
_cell.angle_alpha   90.00
_cell.angle_beta   90.00
_cell.angle_gamma   90.00
#
_symmetry.space_group_name_H-M   'P 1'
#
loop_
_entity.id
_entity.type
_entity.pdbx_description
1 polymer ?
#
loop_
_entity_poly.entity_id
_entity_poly.type
_entity_poly.pdbx_seq_one_letter_code
_entity_poly.pdbx_strand_id
1 'polypeptide(L)'
;MFTLCLPTGRVLEEAIEVLEELDIPTGKLRDRGRALVIQDEGFRFLLAKPMDVPVYVHYGIADLALAGSDVIWESGASLVELRDTGRGVCRIVLAGPKKVAALFLGHESQLMGLRIATKYPRIAEEYFAERGIQVELVHLNGSIEMAPRLG
;
A
#
# COMPACT_ATOMS: atom_id res chain seq x y z
N MET A 1 -22.27 -10.48 11.77
CA MET A 1 -21.01 -9.96 12.36
C MET A 1 -20.31 -9.21 11.25
N PHE A 2 -20.04 -7.93 11.45
CA PHE A 2 -19.38 -7.10 10.44
C PHE A 2 -17.87 -7.28 10.48
N THR A 3 -17.25 -7.55 9.33
CA THR A 3 -15.84 -7.89 9.23
C THR A 3 -15.03 -6.73 8.67
N LEU A 4 -14.06 -6.25 9.44
CA LEU A 4 -13.14 -5.19 9.09
C LEU A 4 -11.74 -5.76 8.84
N CYS A 5 -11.14 -5.50 7.69
CA CYS A 5 -9.75 -5.83 7.41
C CYS A 5 -8.86 -4.62 7.65
N LEU A 6 -7.81 -4.81 8.45
CA LEU A 6 -6.90 -3.75 8.88
C LEU A 6 -5.46 -4.12 8.52
N PRO A 7 -4.62 -3.15 8.13
CA PRO A 7 -3.21 -3.40 7.84
C PRO A 7 -2.41 -3.65 9.12
N THR A 8 -1.48 -4.59 9.08
CA THR A 8 -0.46 -4.73 10.13
C THR A 8 0.65 -3.68 9.97
N GLY A 9 1.46 -3.50 11.02
CA GLY A 9 2.59 -2.59 11.01
C GLY A 9 2.21 -1.17 11.46
N ARG A 10 2.93 -0.18 10.96
CA ARG A 10 2.79 1.22 11.41
C ARG A 10 1.39 1.83 11.19
N VAL A 11 0.74 1.46 10.12
CA VAL A 11 -0.58 2.00 9.73
C VAL A 11 -1.69 1.46 10.63
N LEU A 12 -1.44 0.39 11.41
CA LEU A 12 -2.46 -0.18 12.27
C LEU A 12 -2.91 0.77 13.39
N GLU A 13 -2.00 1.51 13.99
CA GLU A 13 -2.35 2.47 15.06
C GLU A 13 -3.25 3.59 14.50
N GLU A 14 -2.90 4.13 13.34
CA GLU A 14 -3.74 5.12 12.66
C GLU A 14 -5.13 4.55 12.31
N ALA A 15 -5.19 3.29 11.88
CA ALA A 15 -6.45 2.61 11.61
C ALA A 15 -7.29 2.44 12.88
N ILE A 16 -6.68 2.09 14.01
CA ILE A 16 -7.38 1.98 15.29
C ILE A 16 -7.94 3.34 15.72
N GLU A 17 -7.18 4.42 15.58
CA GLU A 17 -7.66 5.78 15.90
C GLU A 17 -8.89 6.16 15.06
N VAL A 18 -8.89 5.81 13.76
CA VAL A 18 -10.06 6.04 12.88
C VAL A 18 -11.28 5.26 13.37
N LEU A 19 -11.10 4.01 13.82
CA LEU A 19 -12.19 3.20 14.36
C LEU A 19 -12.76 3.80 15.66
N GLU A 20 -11.90 4.30 16.53
CA GLU A 20 -12.29 4.97 17.78
C GLU A 20 -13.07 6.26 17.52
N GLU A 21 -12.67 7.05 16.52
CA GLU A 21 -13.42 8.24 16.07
C GLU A 21 -14.83 7.90 15.53
N LEU A 22 -15.03 6.65 15.11
CA LEU A 22 -16.32 6.13 14.64
C LEU A 22 -17.11 5.36 15.72
N ASP A 23 -16.68 5.45 16.98
CA ASP A 23 -17.26 4.72 18.11
C ASP A 23 -17.27 3.19 17.92
N ILE A 24 -16.32 2.65 17.14
CA ILE A 24 -16.16 1.21 16.96
C ILE A 24 -15.28 0.67 18.08
N PRO A 25 -15.69 -0.40 18.81
CA PRO A 25 -14.93 -0.93 19.93
C PRO A 25 -13.57 -1.50 19.47
N THR A 26 -12.50 -1.06 20.10
CA THR A 26 -11.11 -1.45 19.79
C THR A 26 -10.37 -2.10 20.94
N GLY A 27 -11.02 -2.29 22.10
CA GLY A 27 -10.37 -2.76 23.31
C GLY A 27 -9.63 -4.09 23.12
N LYS A 28 -10.31 -5.12 22.61
CA LYS A 28 -9.67 -6.41 22.31
C LYS A 28 -8.67 -6.34 21.14
N LEU A 29 -8.88 -5.41 20.21
CA LEU A 29 -7.94 -5.19 19.11
C LEU A 29 -6.60 -4.61 19.63
N ARG A 30 -6.65 -3.71 20.63
CA ARG A 30 -5.44 -3.21 21.30
C ARG A 30 -4.73 -4.29 22.11
N ASP A 31 -5.48 -5.16 22.78
CA ASP A 31 -4.96 -6.25 23.63
C ASP A 31 -4.70 -7.56 22.85
N ARG A 32 -4.71 -7.52 21.52
CA ARG A 32 -4.68 -8.68 20.63
C ARG A 32 -3.48 -9.62 20.76
N GLY A 33 -2.36 -9.16 21.34
CA GLY A 33 -1.11 -9.92 21.33
C GLY A 33 -0.65 -10.23 19.89
N ARG A 34 -0.56 -11.52 19.57
CA ARG A 34 -0.20 -12.02 18.21
C ARG A 34 -1.39 -12.48 17.37
N ALA A 35 -2.62 -12.29 17.87
CA ALA A 35 -3.81 -12.71 17.13
C ALA A 35 -4.00 -11.88 15.85
N LEU A 36 -4.35 -12.55 14.76
CA LEU A 36 -4.67 -11.95 13.48
C LEU A 36 -6.17 -11.88 13.19
N VAL A 37 -6.97 -12.55 14.02
CA VAL A 37 -8.43 -12.50 13.97
C VAL A 37 -8.92 -12.19 15.37
N ILE A 38 -9.62 -11.08 15.52
CA ILE A 38 -10.13 -10.58 16.78
C ILE A 38 -11.65 -10.37 16.66
N GLN A 39 -12.40 -10.73 17.70
CA GLN A 39 -13.84 -10.48 17.77
C GLN A 39 -14.16 -9.61 18.97
N ASP A 40 -14.84 -8.51 18.73
CA ASP A 40 -15.25 -7.54 19.74
C ASP A 40 -16.62 -6.95 19.41
N GLU A 41 -17.56 -7.02 20.32
CA GLU A 41 -18.89 -6.38 20.30
C GLU A 41 -19.60 -6.36 18.91
N GLY A 42 -19.68 -7.51 18.25
CA GLY A 42 -20.38 -7.61 16.95
C GLY A 42 -19.48 -7.38 15.73
N PHE A 43 -18.25 -6.95 15.93
CA PHE A 43 -17.23 -6.79 14.89
C PHE A 43 -16.24 -7.96 14.89
N ARG A 44 -15.72 -8.24 13.70
CA ARG A 44 -14.57 -9.13 13.50
C ARG A 44 -13.48 -8.35 12.78
N PHE A 45 -12.32 -8.26 13.39
CA PHE A 45 -11.14 -7.63 12.80
C PHE A 45 -10.21 -8.68 12.25
N LEU A 46 -9.83 -8.53 10.98
CA LEU A 46 -8.82 -9.33 10.30
C LEU A 46 -7.58 -8.47 10.13
N LEU A 47 -6.44 -8.94 10.62
CA LEU A 47 -5.16 -8.25 10.46
C LEU A 47 -4.37 -8.90 9.33
N ALA A 48 -4.06 -8.13 8.29
CA ALA A 48 -3.34 -8.61 7.12
C ALA A 48 -2.15 -7.72 6.79
N LYS A 49 -1.23 -8.20 5.95
CA LYS A 49 -0.21 -7.33 5.38
C LYS A 49 -0.87 -6.25 4.53
N PRO A 50 -0.35 -5.01 4.51
CA PRO A 50 -0.99 -3.90 3.79
C PRO A 50 -1.39 -4.25 2.35
N MET A 51 -0.51 -4.94 1.60
CA MET A 51 -0.76 -5.31 0.20
C MET A 51 -1.90 -6.33 0.02
N ASP A 52 -2.24 -7.09 1.07
CA ASP A 52 -3.28 -8.12 1.02
C ASP A 52 -4.65 -7.57 1.42
N VAL A 53 -4.70 -6.42 2.11
CA VAL A 53 -5.94 -5.83 2.64
C VAL A 53 -7.02 -5.60 1.56
N PRO A 54 -6.71 -4.99 0.40
CA PRO A 54 -7.69 -4.81 -0.68
C PRO A 54 -8.25 -6.13 -1.22
N VAL A 55 -7.43 -7.18 -1.22
CA VAL A 55 -7.81 -8.50 -1.72
C VAL A 55 -8.92 -9.12 -0.85
N TYR A 56 -8.84 -8.97 0.49
CA TYR A 56 -9.86 -9.49 1.39
C TYR A 56 -11.24 -8.87 1.17
N VAL A 57 -11.29 -7.58 0.83
CA VAL A 57 -12.57 -6.92 0.49
C VAL A 57 -13.04 -7.32 -0.90
N HIS A 58 -12.14 -7.35 -1.88
CA HIS A 58 -12.46 -7.73 -3.25
C HIS A 58 -13.12 -9.12 -3.35
N TYR A 59 -12.66 -10.08 -2.54
CA TYR A 59 -13.24 -11.43 -2.49
C TYR A 59 -14.38 -11.58 -1.48
N GLY A 60 -14.85 -10.48 -0.86
CA GLY A 60 -15.95 -10.51 0.09
C GLY A 60 -15.64 -11.24 1.41
N ILE A 61 -14.35 -11.43 1.74
CA ILE A 61 -13.92 -12.01 3.02
C ILE A 61 -14.08 -10.97 4.13
N ALA A 62 -13.85 -9.71 3.81
CA ALA A 62 -14.13 -8.57 4.67
C ALA A 62 -15.18 -7.66 4.02
N ASP A 63 -16.06 -7.08 4.85
CA ASP A 63 -17.10 -6.15 4.42
C ASP A 63 -16.53 -4.76 4.14
N LEU A 64 -15.49 -4.38 4.90
CA LEU A 64 -14.82 -3.09 4.81
C LEU A 64 -13.33 -3.24 5.17
N ALA A 65 -12.51 -2.30 4.70
CA ALA A 65 -11.11 -2.21 5.09
C ALA A 65 -10.65 -0.76 5.29
N LEU A 66 -9.60 -0.60 6.08
CA LEU A 66 -8.76 0.58 6.09
C LEU A 66 -7.44 0.24 5.37
N ALA A 67 -7.10 0.96 4.33
CA ALA A 67 -5.91 0.70 3.53
C ALA A 67 -5.32 2.00 2.99
N GLY A 68 -4.03 2.02 2.71
CA GLY A 68 -3.42 3.13 1.98
C GLY A 68 -3.92 3.19 0.55
N SER A 69 -4.13 4.39 0.02
CA SER A 69 -4.55 4.60 -1.37
C SER A 69 -3.54 4.04 -2.38
N ASP A 70 -2.24 4.08 -2.03
CA ASP A 70 -1.16 3.46 -2.79
C ASP A 70 -1.36 1.94 -2.96
N VAL A 71 -1.77 1.28 -1.88
CA VAL A 71 -2.01 -0.17 -1.88
C VAL A 71 -3.29 -0.52 -2.65
N ILE A 72 -4.35 0.29 -2.51
CA ILE A 72 -5.60 0.12 -3.28
C ILE A 72 -5.30 0.25 -4.76
N TRP A 73 -4.59 1.29 -5.16
CA TRP A 73 -4.21 1.51 -6.56
C TRP A 73 -3.34 0.38 -7.12
N GLU A 74 -2.28 -0.01 -6.39
CA GLU A 74 -1.40 -1.10 -6.81
C GLU A 74 -2.14 -2.43 -6.98
N SER A 75 -3.12 -2.73 -6.11
CA SER A 75 -3.86 -3.99 -6.16
C SER A 75 -4.66 -4.19 -7.44
N GLY A 76 -5.08 -3.10 -8.09
CA GLY A 76 -6.00 -3.13 -9.23
C GLY A 76 -7.36 -3.75 -8.93
N ALA A 77 -7.68 -3.97 -7.66
CA ALA A 77 -8.95 -4.53 -7.25
C ALA A 77 -10.10 -3.55 -7.52
N SER A 78 -11.23 -4.08 -7.98
CA SER A 78 -12.45 -3.27 -8.14
C SER A 78 -13.07 -3.06 -6.76
N LEU A 79 -12.85 -1.89 -6.19
CA LEU A 79 -13.30 -1.49 -4.86
C LEU A 79 -13.97 -0.13 -4.91
N VAL A 80 -14.78 0.15 -3.90
CA VAL A 80 -15.38 1.47 -3.69
C VAL A 80 -14.68 2.13 -2.52
N GLU A 81 -14.05 3.27 -2.76
CA GLU A 81 -13.53 4.12 -1.71
C GLU A 81 -14.67 4.95 -1.13
N LEU A 82 -15.00 4.72 0.14
CA LEU A 82 -16.11 5.38 0.82
C LEU A 82 -15.70 6.72 1.42
N ARG A 83 -14.46 6.81 1.90
CA ARG A 83 -13.95 8.00 2.57
C ARG A 83 -12.42 8.03 2.59
N ASP A 84 -11.84 9.18 2.29
CA ASP A 84 -10.45 9.50 2.62
C ASP A 84 -10.39 9.94 4.09
N THR A 85 -9.56 9.26 4.88
CA THR A 85 -9.36 9.57 6.30
C THR A 85 -8.38 10.73 6.52
N GLY A 86 -7.64 11.14 5.49
CA GLY A 86 -6.59 12.15 5.57
C GLY A 86 -5.38 11.73 6.39
N ARG A 87 -5.28 10.44 6.76
CA ARG A 87 -4.19 9.90 7.58
C ARG A 87 -3.15 9.19 6.72
N GLY A 88 -1.94 9.01 7.26
CA GLY A 88 -0.87 8.30 6.57
C GLY A 88 -0.41 8.96 5.27
N VAL A 89 -0.50 10.27 5.17
CA VAL A 89 -0.14 11.00 3.94
C VAL A 89 1.30 10.70 3.55
N CYS A 90 1.47 10.18 2.34
CA CYS A 90 2.78 9.83 1.79
C CYS A 90 2.84 10.15 0.29
N ARG A 91 3.98 9.94 -0.30
CA ARG A 91 4.16 10.00 -1.76
C ARG A 91 5.12 8.93 -2.22
N ILE A 92 4.84 8.36 -3.37
CA ILE A 92 5.77 7.47 -4.06
C ILE A 92 6.74 8.35 -4.85
N VAL A 93 8.02 8.07 -4.74
CA VAL A 93 9.09 8.81 -5.41
C VAL A 93 10.02 7.86 -6.16
N LEU A 94 10.59 8.33 -7.27
CA LEU A 94 11.72 7.70 -7.90
C LEU A 94 13.01 8.13 -7.20
N ALA A 95 13.84 7.17 -6.85
CA ALA A 95 15.13 7.42 -6.23
C ALA A 95 16.22 6.61 -6.95
N GLY A 96 17.38 7.20 -7.09
CA GLY A 96 18.51 6.55 -7.75
C GLY A 96 19.81 7.33 -7.59
N PRO A 97 20.91 6.87 -8.20
CA PRO A 97 22.16 7.61 -8.23
C PRO A 97 21.96 9.01 -8.84
N LYS A 98 22.68 10.02 -8.32
CA LYS A 98 22.55 11.43 -8.76
C LYS A 98 22.64 11.59 -10.28
N LYS A 99 23.55 10.84 -10.94
CA LYS A 99 23.70 10.88 -12.40
C LYS A 99 22.44 10.41 -13.17
N VAL A 100 21.70 9.45 -12.61
CA VAL A 100 20.44 8.96 -13.20
C VAL A 100 19.31 9.94 -12.90
N ALA A 101 19.25 10.47 -11.68
CA ALA A 101 18.25 11.45 -11.29
C ALA A 101 18.30 12.71 -12.18
N ALA A 102 19.48 13.13 -12.63
CA ALA A 102 19.64 14.26 -13.53
C ALA A 102 18.97 14.06 -14.92
N LEU A 103 18.80 12.80 -15.37
CA LEU A 103 18.15 12.49 -16.65
C LEU A 103 16.65 12.85 -16.62
N PHE A 104 16.00 12.79 -15.47
CA PHE A 104 14.59 13.21 -15.31
C PHE A 104 14.37 14.71 -15.48
N LEU A 105 15.44 15.51 -15.52
CA LEU A 105 15.38 16.97 -15.67
C LEU A 105 15.49 17.44 -17.14
N GLY A 106 15.12 16.60 -18.10
CA GLY A 106 15.10 17.01 -19.51
C GLY A 106 15.68 16.00 -20.51
N HIS A 107 16.05 14.83 -20.07
CA HIS A 107 16.62 13.77 -20.91
C HIS A 107 15.88 12.43 -20.72
N GLU A 108 14.56 12.46 -20.64
CA GLU A 108 13.72 11.30 -20.33
C GLU A 108 13.89 10.13 -21.32
N SER A 109 14.23 10.42 -22.60
CA SER A 109 14.54 9.40 -23.60
C SER A 109 15.74 8.52 -23.22
N GLN A 110 16.64 9.02 -22.38
CA GLN A 110 17.80 8.24 -21.90
C GLN A 110 17.45 7.32 -20.72
N LEU A 111 16.21 7.38 -20.25
CA LEU A 111 15.69 6.47 -19.22
C LEU A 111 15.17 5.14 -19.82
N MET A 112 15.11 5.04 -21.16
CA MET A 112 14.69 3.81 -21.84
C MET A 112 15.57 2.62 -21.44
N GLY A 113 14.93 1.51 -21.06
CA GLY A 113 15.62 0.29 -20.68
C GLY A 113 16.22 0.28 -19.27
N LEU A 114 16.00 1.32 -18.45
CA LEU A 114 16.42 1.28 -17.05
C LEU A 114 15.66 0.20 -16.28
N ARG A 115 16.36 -0.45 -15.36
CA ARG A 115 15.74 -1.36 -14.39
C ARG A 115 15.28 -0.59 -13.16
N ILE A 116 14.00 -0.76 -12.82
CA ILE A 116 13.35 -0.07 -11.71
C ILE A 116 12.89 -1.12 -10.71
N ALA A 117 13.49 -1.14 -9.52
CA ALA A 117 13.05 -1.99 -8.43
C ALA A 117 11.93 -1.31 -7.64
N THR A 118 10.82 -2.00 -7.44
CA THR A 118 9.65 -1.42 -6.78
C THR A 118 8.78 -2.47 -6.08
N LYS A 119 8.04 -2.03 -5.05
CA LYS A 119 6.91 -2.78 -4.48
C LYS A 119 5.61 -2.53 -5.22
N TYR A 120 5.59 -1.53 -6.09
CA TYR A 120 4.42 -1.01 -6.78
C TYR A 120 4.62 -1.11 -8.30
N PRO A 121 4.71 -2.33 -8.86
CA PRO A 121 4.97 -2.50 -10.29
C PRO A 121 3.87 -1.89 -11.16
N ARG A 122 2.59 -2.01 -10.77
CA ARG A 122 1.49 -1.44 -11.53
C ARG A 122 1.55 0.08 -11.57
N ILE A 123 1.72 0.73 -10.41
CA ILE A 123 1.84 2.19 -10.32
C ILE A 123 3.06 2.67 -11.14
N ALA A 124 4.18 1.93 -11.05
CA ALA A 124 5.37 2.27 -11.82
C ALA A 124 5.15 2.12 -13.32
N GLU A 125 4.50 1.04 -13.76
CA GLU A 125 4.19 0.80 -15.18
C GLU A 125 3.31 1.92 -15.74
N GLU A 126 2.23 2.28 -15.05
CA GLU A 126 1.33 3.38 -15.43
C GLU A 126 2.11 4.72 -15.52
N TYR A 127 2.94 5.02 -14.53
CA TYR A 127 3.75 6.24 -14.49
C TYR A 127 4.69 6.38 -15.69
N PHE A 128 5.40 5.31 -16.05
CA PHE A 128 6.35 5.33 -17.18
C PHE A 128 5.63 5.25 -18.52
N ALA A 129 4.53 4.50 -18.62
CA ALA A 129 3.73 4.40 -19.83
C ALA A 129 3.13 5.77 -20.24
N GLU A 130 2.60 6.53 -19.29
CA GLU A 130 2.08 7.89 -19.52
C GLU A 130 3.14 8.84 -20.11
N ARG A 131 4.42 8.57 -19.87
CA ARG A 131 5.58 9.37 -20.34
C ARG A 131 6.22 8.78 -21.59
N GLY A 132 5.69 7.65 -22.10
CA GLY A 132 6.26 6.97 -23.25
C GLY A 132 7.65 6.36 -22.99
N ILE A 133 7.98 6.08 -21.73
CA ILE A 133 9.27 5.54 -21.32
C ILE A 133 9.13 4.04 -21.05
N GLN A 134 9.91 3.23 -21.76
CA GLN A 134 9.97 1.78 -21.50
C GLN A 134 11.05 1.47 -20.49
N VAL A 135 10.69 0.80 -19.41
CA VAL A 135 11.57 0.36 -18.33
C VAL A 135 11.39 -1.12 -18.05
N GLU A 136 12.39 -1.75 -17.47
CA GLU A 136 12.29 -3.10 -16.92
C GLU A 136 11.92 -3.01 -15.43
N LEU A 137 10.74 -3.50 -15.05
CA LEU A 137 10.29 -3.49 -13.67
C LEU A 137 10.75 -4.75 -12.93
N VAL A 138 11.42 -4.56 -11.81
CA VAL A 138 11.83 -5.63 -10.90
C VAL A 138 10.98 -5.55 -9.64
N HIS A 139 10.04 -6.47 -9.49
CA HIS A 139 9.17 -6.52 -8.32
C HIS A 139 9.93 -7.05 -7.11
N LEU A 140 10.02 -6.25 -6.05
CA LEU A 140 10.59 -6.60 -4.76
C LEU A 140 9.59 -6.36 -3.64
N ASN A 141 9.51 -7.29 -2.69
CA ASN A 141 8.62 -7.17 -1.52
C ASN A 141 9.19 -6.29 -0.39
N GLY A 142 10.47 -5.95 -0.45
CA GLY A 142 11.16 -5.13 0.57
C GLY A 142 12.62 -4.87 0.19
N SER A 143 13.31 -4.11 1.04
CA SER A 143 14.73 -3.74 0.87
C SER A 143 15.05 -3.08 -0.49
N ILE A 144 14.12 -2.30 -1.01
CA ILE A 144 14.22 -1.65 -2.33
C ILE A 144 15.43 -0.69 -2.37
N GLU A 145 15.77 -0.10 -1.24
CA GLU A 145 16.92 0.81 -1.07
C GLU A 145 18.26 0.15 -1.37
N MET A 146 18.32 -1.18 -1.40
CA MET A 146 19.53 -1.92 -1.77
C MET A 146 19.71 -2.02 -3.30
N ALA A 147 18.62 -1.96 -4.07
CA ALA A 147 18.66 -2.18 -5.51
C ALA A 147 19.68 -1.30 -6.25
N PRO A 148 19.80 0.03 -5.99
CA PRO A 148 20.78 0.86 -6.68
C PRO A 148 22.25 0.51 -6.41
N ARG A 149 22.51 -0.35 -5.42
CA ARG A 149 23.88 -0.80 -5.07
C ARG A 149 24.23 -2.13 -5.72
N LEU A 150 23.23 -2.83 -6.22
CA LEU A 150 23.41 -4.17 -6.80
C LEU A 150 23.52 -4.15 -8.33
N GLY A 151 23.38 -2.99 -8.96
CA GLY A 151 23.52 -2.78 -10.42
C GLY A 151 22.20 -2.81 -11.16
#